data_d8bf4535e55c03409a6853acfafd86c1
#
_entry.id   d8bf4535e55c03409a6853acfafd86c1
#
_cell.length_a   1.000
_cell.length_b   1.000
_cell.length_c   1.000
_cell.angle_alpha   90.00
_cell.angle_beta   90.00
_cell.angle_gamma   90.00
#
_symmetry.space_group_name_H-M   'P 1'
#
loop_
_entity.id
_entity.type
_entity.pdbx_description
1 polymer ?
#
loop_
_entity_poly.entity_id
_entity_poly.type
_entity_poly.pdbx_seq_one_letter_code
_entity_poly.pdbx_strand_id
1 'polypeptide(L)'
;GIADSSAKFATATADGCLYAVFNGIWSRQTDYFTVPGGSLTITGYGTAEGTQRYKVSVWQKVAGGAQYVNGSTYYIKTDGQNYRCVISGLDPAASYRLTISYDSSRYYLYGGLKVEGIAG
;
A
#
# COMPACT_ATOMS: atom_id res chain seq x y z
N GLY A 1 8.37 2.72 15.48
CA GLY A 1 8.99 2.92 14.19
C GLY A 1 8.93 1.69 13.30
N ILE A 2 9.41 1.86 12.13
CA ILE A 2 9.50 0.77 11.21
C ILE A 2 10.59 -0.18 11.71
N ALA A 3 10.25 -1.43 11.74
CA ALA A 3 11.11 -2.44 12.28
C ALA A 3 12.38 -2.56 11.45
N ASP A 4 13.02 -3.59 11.48
CA ASP A 4 14.31 -3.90 10.90
C ASP A 4 14.51 -3.32 9.47
N SER A 5 15.47 -2.40 9.32
CA SER A 5 15.80 -1.79 8.04
C SER A 5 16.41 -2.76 7.03
N SER A 6 16.85 -3.93 7.46
CA SER A 6 17.35 -4.97 6.58
C SER A 6 16.24 -5.81 5.95
N ALA A 7 15.02 -5.71 6.47
CA ALA A 7 13.89 -6.44 5.90
C ALA A 7 13.55 -5.89 4.52
N LYS A 8 13.17 -6.78 3.60
CA LYS A 8 12.76 -6.37 2.26
C LYS A 8 11.43 -5.64 2.28
N PHE A 9 10.56 -5.95 3.23
CA PHE A 9 9.27 -5.31 3.40
C PHE A 9 8.99 -5.23 4.89
N ALA A 10 8.70 -4.02 5.36
CA ALA A 10 8.37 -3.77 6.76
C ALA A 10 7.20 -2.82 6.85
N THR A 11 6.32 -3.05 7.83
CA THR A 11 5.18 -2.19 8.10
C THR A 11 5.14 -1.81 9.57
N ALA A 12 4.56 -0.64 9.84
CA ALA A 12 4.29 -0.19 11.20
C ALA A 12 3.00 0.61 11.19
N THR A 13 2.24 0.53 12.28
CA THR A 13 0.99 1.26 12.43
C THR A 13 1.08 2.15 13.65
N ALA A 14 0.76 3.43 13.49
CA ALA A 14 0.77 4.41 14.58
C ALA A 14 -0.13 5.59 14.23
N ASP A 15 -0.91 6.07 15.21
CA ASP A 15 -1.68 7.31 15.11
C ASP A 15 -2.64 7.38 13.90
N GLY A 16 -3.33 6.26 13.62
CA GLY A 16 -4.27 6.21 12.49
C GLY A 16 -3.60 6.09 11.12
N CYS A 17 -2.33 5.78 11.09
CA CYS A 17 -1.55 5.63 9.85
C CYS A 17 -0.87 4.27 9.79
N LEU A 18 -0.77 3.74 8.59
CA LEU A 18 0.08 2.60 8.29
C LEU A 18 1.24 3.07 7.43
N TYR A 19 2.44 2.68 7.81
CA TYR A 19 3.66 2.96 7.06
C TYR A 19 4.21 1.67 6.51
N ALA A 20 4.60 1.65 5.26
CA ALA A 20 5.25 0.51 4.63
C ALA A 20 6.54 0.97 3.97
N VAL A 21 7.59 0.17 4.10
CA VAL A 21 8.87 0.42 3.45
C VAL A 21 9.24 -0.81 2.64
N PHE A 22 9.65 -0.60 1.39
CA PHE A 22 10.10 -1.67 0.50
C PHE A 22 11.58 -1.49 0.18
N ASN A 23 12.30 -2.59 0.25
CA ASN A 23 13.72 -2.61 0.01
C ASN A 23 14.08 -3.78 -0.93
N GLY A 24 13.61 -3.68 -2.16
CA GLY A 24 13.83 -4.69 -3.18
C GLY A 24 12.74 -5.76 -3.24
N ILE A 25 11.52 -5.34 -3.61
CA ILE A 25 10.36 -6.24 -3.69
C ILE A 25 9.77 -6.25 -5.09
N TRP A 26 8.90 -7.22 -5.34
CA TRP A 26 8.00 -7.26 -6.49
C TRP A 26 6.55 -7.13 -6.05
N SER A 27 6.09 -7.98 -5.13
CA SER A 27 4.72 -7.98 -4.67
C SER A 27 4.66 -8.27 -3.18
N ARG A 28 3.85 -7.50 -2.46
CA ARG A 28 3.62 -7.69 -1.02
C ARG A 28 2.21 -7.24 -0.69
N GLN A 29 1.75 -7.69 0.46
CA GLN A 29 0.44 -7.33 1.03
C GLN A 29 0.64 -6.84 2.44
N THR A 30 -0.19 -5.88 2.85
CA THR A 30 -0.24 -5.44 4.25
C THR A 30 -1.14 -6.38 5.06
N ASP A 31 -1.08 -6.26 6.38
CA ASP A 31 -2.11 -6.83 7.24
C ASP A 31 -3.43 -6.08 7.05
N TYR A 32 -4.51 -6.69 7.50
CA TYR A 32 -5.82 -6.06 7.43
C TYR A 32 -5.95 -4.93 8.45
N PHE A 33 -6.70 -3.90 8.08
CA PHE A 33 -7.03 -2.75 8.92
C PHE A 33 -8.47 -2.33 8.66
N THR A 34 -9.05 -1.54 9.56
CA THR A 34 -10.36 -0.92 9.35
C THR A 34 -10.19 0.54 8.97
N VAL A 35 -11.24 1.09 8.34
CA VAL A 35 -11.24 2.48 7.85
C VAL A 35 -12.46 3.20 8.43
N PRO A 36 -12.37 3.71 9.67
CA PRO A 36 -13.55 4.22 10.40
C PRO A 36 -14.30 5.34 9.71
N GLY A 37 -13.60 6.18 8.96
CA GLY A 37 -14.23 7.27 8.21
C GLY A 37 -14.66 6.91 6.79
N GLY A 38 -14.46 5.67 6.36
CA GLY A 38 -14.81 5.23 5.00
C GLY A 38 -13.92 5.77 3.90
N SER A 39 -12.89 6.52 4.23
CA SER A 39 -11.92 7.05 3.27
C SER A 39 -10.51 6.87 3.79
N LEU A 40 -9.59 6.55 2.89
CA LEU A 40 -8.18 6.53 3.22
C LEU A 40 -7.38 7.34 2.20
N THR A 41 -6.23 7.84 2.63
CA THR A 41 -5.31 8.59 1.78
C THR A 41 -4.01 7.81 1.69
N ILE A 42 -3.58 7.53 0.46
CA ILE A 42 -2.33 6.84 0.19
C ILE A 42 -1.35 7.88 -0.35
N THR A 43 -0.20 8.02 0.30
CA THR A 43 0.92 8.80 -0.20
C THR A 43 2.08 7.84 -0.37
N GLY A 44 2.65 7.81 -1.55
CA GLY A 44 3.72 6.86 -1.83
C GLY A 44 4.77 7.38 -2.78
N TYR A 45 5.93 6.75 -2.73
CA TYR A 45 7.02 6.99 -3.65
C TYR A 45 7.70 5.66 -3.98
N GLY A 46 8.46 5.65 -5.03
CA GLY A 46 9.24 4.47 -5.37
C GLY A 46 10.33 4.78 -6.36
N THR A 47 11.37 3.96 -6.32
CA THR A 47 12.45 3.97 -7.30
C THR A 47 12.71 2.56 -7.77
N ALA A 48 13.14 2.45 -9.02
CA ALA A 48 13.56 1.20 -9.64
C ALA A 48 14.50 1.54 -10.77
N GLU A 49 15.28 0.58 -11.23
CA GLU A 49 16.06 0.77 -12.45
C GLU A 49 15.11 0.91 -13.63
N GLY A 50 15.29 1.97 -14.40
CA GLY A 50 14.38 2.29 -15.49
C GLY A 50 13.14 3.04 -15.00
N THR A 51 12.52 3.77 -15.92
CA THR A 51 11.33 4.57 -15.61
C THR A 51 10.09 3.70 -15.78
N GLN A 52 9.50 3.30 -14.69
CA GLN A 52 8.31 2.45 -14.66
C GLN A 52 7.34 2.94 -13.60
N ARG A 53 6.39 2.10 -13.28
CA ARG A 53 5.39 2.38 -12.25
C ARG A 53 5.08 1.09 -11.49
N TYR A 54 4.63 1.24 -10.26
CA TYR A 54 4.03 0.15 -9.52
C TYR A 54 2.60 0.51 -9.15
N LYS A 55 1.82 -0.46 -8.74
CA LYS A 55 0.43 -0.23 -8.39
C LYS A 55 0.15 -0.62 -6.95
N VAL A 56 -0.80 0.12 -6.36
CA VAL A 56 -1.35 -0.15 -5.05
C VAL A 56 -2.85 -0.36 -5.23
N SER A 57 -3.39 -1.42 -4.66
CA SER A 57 -4.81 -1.76 -4.75
C SER A 57 -5.36 -2.08 -3.38
N VAL A 58 -6.65 -1.80 -3.17
CA VAL A 58 -7.34 -2.10 -1.92
C VAL A 58 -8.17 -3.36 -2.09
N TRP A 59 -8.09 -4.25 -1.12
CA TRP A 59 -8.82 -5.51 -1.07
C TRP A 59 -9.58 -5.60 0.23
N GLN A 60 -10.84 -6.02 0.17
CA GLN A 60 -11.71 -6.21 1.33
C GLN A 60 -11.66 -7.65 1.79
N LYS A 61 -11.56 -7.85 3.10
CA LYS A 61 -11.66 -9.19 3.67
C LYS A 61 -13.09 -9.69 3.57
N VAL A 62 -13.26 -10.88 3.00
CA VAL A 62 -14.56 -11.52 2.85
C VAL A 62 -14.46 -12.98 3.29
N ALA A 63 -15.59 -13.66 3.41
CA ALA A 63 -15.58 -15.08 3.72
C ALA A 63 -14.80 -15.85 2.66
N GLY A 64 -13.79 -16.59 3.10
CA GLY A 64 -12.96 -17.39 2.22
C GLY A 64 -11.81 -16.66 1.54
N GLY A 65 -11.59 -15.36 1.82
CA GLY A 65 -10.44 -14.68 1.22
C GLY A 65 -10.55 -13.17 1.20
N ALA A 66 -10.22 -12.60 0.05
CA ALA A 66 -10.24 -11.15 -0.16
C ALA A 66 -10.88 -10.85 -1.51
N GLN A 67 -11.57 -9.72 -1.58
CA GLN A 67 -12.25 -9.24 -2.78
C GLN A 67 -11.69 -7.89 -3.17
N TYR A 68 -11.34 -7.72 -4.44
CA TYR A 68 -10.85 -6.45 -4.96
C TYR A 68 -11.93 -5.36 -4.85
N VAL A 69 -11.53 -4.19 -4.38
CA VAL A 69 -12.41 -3.01 -4.34
C VAL A 69 -12.31 -2.30 -5.69
N ASN A 70 -13.42 -2.26 -6.42
CA ASN A 70 -13.45 -1.67 -7.76
C ASN A 70 -12.98 -0.21 -7.74
N GLY A 71 -12.11 0.13 -8.69
CA GLY A 71 -11.61 1.49 -8.82
C GLY A 71 -10.55 1.89 -7.80
N SER A 72 -10.02 0.96 -7.02
CA SER A 72 -9.05 1.26 -5.96
C SER A 72 -7.60 1.14 -6.38
N THR A 73 -7.32 0.86 -7.64
CA THR A 73 -5.93 0.75 -8.11
C THR A 73 -5.35 2.12 -8.39
N TYR A 74 -4.19 2.39 -7.82
CA TYR A 74 -3.46 3.61 -8.03
C TYR A 74 -2.04 3.31 -8.48
N TYR A 75 -1.59 3.98 -9.54
CA TYR A 75 -0.25 3.79 -10.09
C TYR A 75 0.69 4.87 -9.58
N ILE A 76 1.87 4.47 -9.14
CA ILE A 76 2.92 5.34 -8.62
C ILE A 76 4.14 5.17 -9.51
N LYS A 77 4.64 6.26 -10.08
CA LYS A 77 5.84 6.22 -10.93
C LYS A 77 7.07 5.98 -10.07
N THR A 78 8.01 5.22 -10.62
CA THR A 78 9.27 4.92 -9.94
C THR A 78 10.34 6.00 -10.22
N ASP A 79 9.93 7.25 -10.09
CA ASP A 79 10.78 8.42 -10.33
C ASP A 79 11.26 9.10 -9.03
N GLY A 80 10.93 8.50 -7.86
CA GLY A 80 11.29 9.04 -6.56
C GLY A 80 10.42 10.18 -6.06
N GLN A 81 9.44 10.63 -6.85
CA GLN A 81 8.51 11.68 -6.45
C GLN A 81 7.39 11.10 -5.58
N ASN A 82 6.80 11.96 -4.75
CA ASN A 82 5.62 11.57 -3.96
C ASN A 82 4.35 11.69 -4.78
N TYR A 83 3.49 10.68 -4.65
CA TYR A 83 2.17 10.63 -5.28
C TYR A 83 1.12 10.36 -4.22
N ARG A 84 -0.04 10.96 -4.38
CA ARG A 84 -1.10 10.91 -3.38
C ARG A 84 -2.44 10.62 -4.05
N CYS A 85 -3.22 9.72 -3.45
CA CYS A 85 -4.61 9.52 -3.86
C CYS A 85 -5.49 9.29 -2.64
N VAL A 86 -6.79 9.54 -2.83
CA VAL A 86 -7.81 9.29 -1.81
C VAL A 86 -8.76 8.23 -2.35
N ILE A 87 -9.04 7.23 -1.52
CA ILE A 87 -10.00 6.18 -1.83
C ILE A 87 -11.15 6.30 -0.85
N SER A 88 -12.35 6.53 -1.37
CA SER A 88 -13.56 6.78 -0.59
C SER A 88 -14.58 5.67 -0.82
N GLY A 89 -15.71 5.75 -0.10
CA GLY A 89 -16.80 4.80 -0.26
C GLY A 89 -16.52 3.44 0.36
N LEU A 90 -15.56 3.36 1.27
CA LEU A 90 -15.26 2.14 1.99
C LEU A 90 -16.23 1.93 3.15
N ASP A 91 -16.43 0.69 3.53
CA ASP A 91 -17.32 0.32 4.64
C ASP A 91 -16.54 0.40 5.97
N PRO A 92 -16.96 1.27 6.91
CA PRO A 92 -16.27 1.37 8.20
C PRO A 92 -16.30 0.08 9.03
N ALA A 93 -17.25 -0.82 8.76
CA ALA A 93 -17.36 -2.09 9.46
C ALA A 93 -16.52 -3.21 8.82
N ALA A 94 -15.95 -2.98 7.65
CA ALA A 94 -15.16 -3.98 6.94
C ALA A 94 -13.68 -3.83 7.25
N SER A 95 -12.93 -4.90 6.96
CA SER A 95 -11.47 -4.90 7.03
C SER A 95 -10.89 -4.89 5.62
N TYR A 96 -9.82 -4.15 5.43
CA TYR A 96 -9.16 -3.97 4.15
C TYR A 96 -7.66 -4.17 4.27
N ARG A 97 -7.03 -4.50 3.17
CA ARG A 97 -5.57 -4.51 3.06
C ARG A 97 -5.14 -3.93 1.73
N LEU A 98 -3.89 -3.52 1.65
CA LEU A 98 -3.29 -3.08 0.40
C LEU A 98 -2.44 -4.20 -0.19
N THR A 99 -2.49 -4.28 -1.51
CA THR A 99 -1.54 -5.07 -2.30
C THR A 99 -0.66 -4.11 -3.06
N ILE A 100 0.65 -4.29 -2.94
CA ILE A 100 1.66 -3.52 -3.65
C ILE A 100 2.23 -4.46 -4.71
N SER A 101 2.19 -4.05 -5.97
CA SER A 101 2.62 -4.91 -7.08
C SER A 101 3.47 -4.13 -8.06
N TYR A 102 4.70 -4.62 -8.26
CA TYR A 102 5.63 -4.11 -9.27
C TYR A 102 5.82 -5.19 -10.33
N ASP A 103 5.31 -4.92 -11.51
CA ASP A 103 5.30 -5.90 -12.60
C ASP A 103 6.61 -5.84 -13.37
N SER A 104 7.62 -6.49 -12.81
CA SER A 104 8.94 -6.63 -13.42
C SER A 104 9.53 -7.98 -13.05
N SER A 105 10.19 -8.62 -13.99
CA SER A 105 10.95 -9.84 -13.74
C SER A 105 12.45 -9.57 -13.63
N ARG A 106 12.86 -8.30 -13.72
CA ARG A 106 14.27 -7.92 -13.85
C ARG A 106 14.73 -6.94 -12.77
N TYR A 107 13.88 -5.97 -12.42
CA TYR A 107 14.22 -4.90 -11.49
C TYR A 107 13.41 -5.03 -10.22
N TYR A 108 13.93 -4.50 -9.13
CA TYR A 108 13.27 -4.52 -7.82
C TYR A 108 12.77 -3.13 -7.46
N LEU A 109 11.70 -3.10 -6.68
CA LEU A 109 11.07 -1.87 -6.21
C LEU A 109 11.62 -1.49 -4.84
N TYR A 110 11.98 -0.22 -4.72
CA TYR A 110 12.37 0.42 -3.46
C TYR A 110 11.47 1.61 -3.23
N GLY A 111 11.06 1.83 -1.99
CA GLY A 111 10.21 2.98 -1.70
C GLY A 111 9.42 2.83 -0.43
N GLY A 112 8.31 3.55 -0.36
CA GLY A 112 7.45 3.51 0.81
C GLY A 112 6.08 4.07 0.56
N LEU A 113 5.16 3.72 1.47
CA LEU A 113 3.79 4.21 1.51
C LEU A 113 3.44 4.72 2.89
N LYS A 114 2.60 5.75 2.92
CA LYS A 114 1.88 6.19 4.11
C LYS A 114 0.40 6.08 3.81
N VAL A 115 -0.34 5.39 4.64
CA VAL A 115 -1.80 5.23 4.50
C VAL A 115 -2.45 5.88 5.71
N GLU A 116 -3.24 6.92 5.49
CA GLU A 116 -3.91 7.69 6.54
C GLU A 116 -5.39 7.34 6.57
N GLY A 117 -6.00 7.47 7.76
CA GLY A 117 -7.44 7.23 7.94
C GLY A 117 -7.79 5.82 8.37
N ILE A 118 -6.83 5.07 8.88
CA ILE A 118 -7.07 3.71 9.36
C ILE A 118 -7.17 3.68 10.89
N ALA A 119 -7.78 2.61 11.40
CA ALA A 119 -7.67 2.24 12.80
C ALA A 119 -6.68 1.09 12.89
N GLY A 120 -5.69 1.29 13.71
CA GLY A 120 -4.56 0.37 13.82
C GLY A 120 -4.74 -0.77 14.75
#